data_4553d3f4bff1040e6d004369250c9aed
#
_entry.id   4553d3f4bff1040e6d004369250c9aed
#
_cell.length_a   1.000
_cell.length_b   1.000
_cell.length_c   1.000
_cell.angle_alpha   90.00
_cell.angle_beta   90.00
_cell.angle_gamma   90.00
#
_symmetry.space_group_name_H-M   'P 1'
#
loop_
_entity.id
_entity.type
_entity.pdbx_description
1 polymer ?
#
loop_
_entity_poly.entity_id
_entity_poly.type
_entity_poly.pdbx_seq_one_letter_code
_entity_poly.pdbx_strand_id
1 'polypeptide(L)'
;MKRTLILLLVLGISVCAMSQERKSIAVLGGSLSSVPESEAAKHIWEEELGVDVVTYGVGGAGFSSEQGYTLQRQAREAGVHDVYVLWASTNDYKNNRACGSWKDFTEQDGLDSLKLTTQCGGINACIRTLQEKNPKAVIVFFTSLRFFGSEDGWNPFSEVHNATGLNFADYVQAQKECCAHFGVPLLDQFAMQAVNPINAAVFYKSDLLHMTEEGYARIAPLQVEFLRPFIQ
;
A
#
# COMPACT_ATOMS: atom_id res chain seq x y z
N MET A 1 -73.92 -14.22 -29.50
CA MET A 1 -72.46 -14.51 -29.40
C MET A 1 -71.71 -13.23 -29.00
N LYS A 2 -71.37 -13.10 -27.72
CA LYS A 2 -70.59 -11.94 -27.19
C LYS A 2 -69.14 -12.34 -27.14
N ARG A 3 -68.25 -11.67 -27.90
CA ARG A 3 -66.84 -11.84 -27.87
C ARG A 3 -66.27 -10.94 -26.77
N THR A 4 -65.75 -11.54 -25.69
CA THR A 4 -65.04 -10.85 -24.61
C THR A 4 -63.59 -10.67 -25.05
N LEU A 5 -63.18 -9.42 -25.19
CA LEU A 5 -61.75 -9.04 -25.49
C LEU A 5 -60.97 -8.96 -24.17
N ILE A 6 -60.06 -9.89 -23.95
CA ILE A 6 -59.15 -9.87 -22.79
C ILE A 6 -57.97 -9.02 -23.18
N LEU A 7 -57.83 -7.85 -22.52
CA LEU A 7 -56.71 -6.94 -22.65
C LEU A 7 -55.63 -7.37 -21.65
N LEU A 8 -54.52 -8.00 -22.11
CA LEU A 8 -53.37 -8.32 -21.30
C LEU A 8 -52.54 -7.03 -21.15
N LEU A 9 -52.57 -6.47 -19.93
CA LEU A 9 -51.70 -5.37 -19.54
C LEU A 9 -50.31 -5.95 -19.13
N VAL A 10 -49.31 -5.88 -20.00
CA VAL A 10 -47.94 -6.24 -19.67
C VAL A 10 -47.31 -5.04 -18.94
N LEU A 11 -47.24 -5.11 -17.62
CA LEU A 11 -46.46 -4.18 -16.83
C LEU A 11 -44.96 -4.50 -17.05
N GLY A 12 -44.32 -3.70 -17.89
CA GLY A 12 -42.84 -3.70 -18.01
C GLY A 12 -42.23 -3.11 -16.75
N ILE A 13 -41.74 -3.96 -15.86
CA ILE A 13 -40.87 -3.52 -14.75
C ILE A 13 -39.52 -3.21 -15.37
N SER A 14 -39.22 -1.94 -15.66
CA SER A 14 -37.88 -1.46 -15.92
C SER A 14 -37.09 -1.55 -14.62
N VAL A 15 -36.37 -2.62 -14.44
CA VAL A 15 -35.31 -2.68 -13.42
C VAL A 15 -34.21 -1.73 -13.90
N CYS A 16 -34.26 -0.50 -13.40
CA CYS A 16 -33.12 0.41 -13.51
C CYS A 16 -32.03 -0.19 -12.66
N ALA A 17 -31.12 -0.97 -13.24
CA ALA A 17 -29.90 -1.37 -12.60
C ALA A 17 -29.10 -0.08 -12.35
N MET A 18 -29.24 0.48 -11.15
CA MET A 18 -28.30 1.49 -10.68
C MET A 18 -26.93 0.80 -10.67
N SER A 19 -26.08 1.15 -11.61
CA SER A 19 -24.68 0.72 -11.55
C SER A 19 -24.13 1.28 -10.23
N GLN A 20 -23.93 0.42 -9.26
CA GLN A 20 -23.26 0.81 -8.04
C GLN A 20 -21.86 1.29 -8.46
N GLU A 21 -21.56 2.54 -8.15
CA GLU A 21 -20.24 3.10 -8.44
C GLU A 21 -19.18 2.23 -7.76
N ARG A 22 -18.20 1.77 -8.54
CA ARG A 22 -17.14 0.91 -7.99
C ARG A 22 -16.31 1.71 -7.00
N LYS A 23 -16.03 1.12 -5.85
CA LYS A 23 -15.13 1.72 -4.88
C LYS A 23 -13.70 1.80 -5.47
N SER A 24 -12.95 2.77 -5.05
CA SER A 24 -11.60 3.02 -5.53
C SER A 24 -10.56 2.85 -4.45
N ILE A 25 -9.45 2.21 -4.81
CA ILE A 25 -8.25 2.06 -3.97
C ILE A 25 -7.12 2.86 -4.57
N ALA A 26 -6.52 3.76 -3.79
CA ALA A 26 -5.25 4.41 -4.13
C ALA A 26 -4.09 3.67 -3.48
N VAL A 27 -3.04 3.35 -4.26
CA VAL A 27 -1.82 2.70 -3.76
C VAL A 27 -0.67 3.68 -3.83
N LEU A 28 -0.09 3.99 -2.67
CA LEU A 28 1.08 4.85 -2.53
C LEU A 28 2.27 4.00 -2.10
N GLY A 29 3.44 4.18 -2.72
CA GLY A 29 4.62 3.42 -2.34
C GLY A 29 5.83 3.59 -3.25
N GLY A 30 6.77 2.67 -3.14
CA GLY A 30 7.99 2.62 -3.93
C GLY A 30 7.87 1.79 -5.21
N SER A 31 9.00 1.27 -5.70
CA SER A 31 9.04 0.46 -6.93
C SER A 31 8.14 -0.78 -6.88
N LEU A 32 8.04 -1.45 -5.73
CA LEU A 32 7.20 -2.65 -5.58
C LEU A 32 5.69 -2.38 -5.71
N SER A 33 5.26 -1.14 -5.63
CA SER A 33 3.87 -0.72 -5.82
C SER A 33 3.66 0.14 -7.06
N SER A 34 4.70 0.35 -7.86
CA SER A 34 4.62 1.11 -9.11
C SER A 34 4.17 0.23 -10.27
N VAL A 35 3.60 0.85 -11.31
CA VAL A 35 3.33 0.21 -12.60
C VAL A 35 4.58 0.39 -13.49
N PRO A 36 5.01 -0.62 -14.25
CA PRO A 36 4.35 -1.92 -14.48
C PRO A 36 4.65 -3.00 -13.42
N GLU A 37 5.51 -2.76 -12.46
CA GLU A 37 6.00 -3.80 -11.53
C GLU A 37 4.86 -4.50 -10.78
N SER A 38 3.88 -3.75 -10.27
CA SER A 38 2.75 -4.29 -9.49
C SER A 38 1.51 -4.63 -10.31
N GLU A 39 1.57 -4.61 -11.64
CA GLU A 39 0.40 -4.78 -12.51
C GLU A 39 -0.34 -6.09 -12.23
N ALA A 40 0.39 -7.18 -12.00
CA ALA A 40 -0.21 -8.47 -11.69
C ALA A 40 -1.03 -8.45 -10.39
N ALA A 41 -0.50 -7.82 -9.33
CA ALA A 41 -1.23 -7.68 -8.07
C ALA A 41 -2.46 -6.77 -8.22
N LYS A 42 -2.31 -5.66 -8.95
CA LYS A 42 -3.39 -4.72 -9.25
C LYS A 42 -4.57 -5.42 -9.93
N HIS A 43 -4.33 -6.18 -10.98
CA HIS A 43 -5.39 -6.91 -11.69
C HIS A 43 -6.10 -7.91 -10.77
N ILE A 44 -5.36 -8.64 -9.94
CA ILE A 44 -5.97 -9.57 -8.97
C ILE A 44 -6.89 -8.81 -8.00
N TRP A 45 -6.48 -7.64 -7.50
CA TRP A 45 -7.32 -6.84 -6.60
C TRP A 45 -8.58 -6.33 -7.32
N GLU A 46 -8.46 -5.84 -8.56
CA GLU A 46 -9.59 -5.34 -9.36
C GLU A 46 -10.62 -6.44 -9.63
N GLU A 47 -10.16 -7.66 -9.93
CA GLU A 47 -11.02 -8.81 -10.19
C GLU A 47 -11.68 -9.34 -8.91
N GLU A 48 -10.89 -9.59 -7.87
CA GLU A 48 -11.33 -10.26 -6.65
C GLU A 48 -12.17 -9.38 -5.72
N LEU A 49 -11.94 -8.06 -5.74
CA LEU A 49 -12.62 -7.10 -4.89
C LEU A 49 -13.69 -6.28 -5.64
N GLY A 50 -13.69 -6.30 -6.97
CA GLY A 50 -14.63 -5.51 -7.77
C GLY A 50 -14.41 -4.00 -7.65
N VAL A 51 -13.17 -3.55 -7.52
CA VAL A 51 -12.77 -2.16 -7.30
C VAL A 51 -11.98 -1.59 -8.47
N ASP A 52 -11.78 -0.27 -8.48
CA ASP A 52 -10.82 0.39 -9.35
C ASP A 52 -9.55 0.71 -8.55
N VAL A 53 -8.39 0.32 -9.08
CA VAL A 53 -7.08 0.53 -8.40
C VAL A 53 -6.27 1.58 -9.13
N VAL A 54 -5.90 2.65 -8.43
CA VAL A 54 -5.03 3.73 -8.93
C VAL A 54 -3.69 3.69 -8.21
N THR A 55 -2.62 3.52 -8.95
CA THR A 55 -1.26 3.45 -8.40
C THR A 55 -0.54 4.79 -8.53
N TYR A 56 -0.07 5.30 -7.41
CA TYR A 56 0.79 6.49 -7.29
C TYR A 56 2.25 6.12 -7.01
N GLY A 57 2.55 4.82 -6.87
CA GLY A 57 3.88 4.31 -6.55
C GLY A 57 4.93 4.74 -7.56
N VAL A 58 6.11 5.13 -7.07
CA VAL A 58 7.25 5.57 -7.90
C VAL A 58 8.53 4.88 -7.44
N GLY A 59 9.33 4.40 -8.40
CA GLY A 59 10.63 3.78 -8.10
C GLY A 59 11.51 4.70 -7.24
N GLY A 60 12.18 4.12 -6.23
CA GLY A 60 13.04 4.86 -5.31
C GLY A 60 12.31 5.64 -4.20
N ALA A 61 10.98 5.72 -4.23
CA ALA A 61 10.23 6.44 -3.21
C ALA A 61 10.24 5.70 -1.86
N GLY A 62 10.46 6.44 -0.78
CA GLY A 62 10.24 6.07 0.60
C GLY A 62 9.37 7.12 1.29
N PHE A 63 9.11 6.98 2.57
CA PHE A 63 8.36 7.99 3.32
C PHE A 63 9.14 9.29 3.47
N SER A 64 10.46 9.21 3.65
CA SER A 64 11.39 10.35 3.76
C SER A 64 12.53 10.31 2.74
N SER A 65 12.62 9.28 1.91
CA SER A 65 13.64 9.19 0.88
C SER A 65 13.38 10.18 -0.24
N GLU A 66 14.32 11.08 -0.48
CA GLU A 66 14.23 12.14 -1.48
C GLU A 66 14.71 11.70 -2.87
N GLN A 67 15.15 10.46 -3.04
CA GLN A 67 15.50 9.92 -4.35
C GLN A 67 14.22 9.59 -5.12
N GLY A 68 13.49 10.62 -5.54
CA GLY A 68 12.25 10.50 -6.26
C GLY A 68 11.07 11.12 -5.52
N TYR A 69 9.88 10.64 -5.83
CA TYR A 69 8.63 11.08 -5.23
C TYR A 69 8.42 10.41 -3.88
N THR A 70 8.64 11.09 -2.78
CA THR A 70 8.30 10.56 -1.45
C THR A 70 6.81 10.18 -1.37
N LEU A 71 6.48 9.22 -0.51
CA LEU A 71 5.06 8.88 -0.26
C LEU A 71 4.29 10.09 0.28
N GLN A 72 4.93 10.99 1.00
CA GLN A 72 4.33 12.26 1.42
C GLN A 72 3.87 13.11 0.22
N ARG A 73 4.67 13.17 -0.85
CA ARG A 73 4.28 13.87 -2.08
C ARG A 73 3.14 13.14 -2.78
N GLN A 74 3.21 11.81 -2.88
CA GLN A 74 2.12 11.01 -3.44
C GLN A 74 0.81 11.25 -2.68
N ALA A 75 0.85 11.31 -1.34
CA ALA A 75 -0.33 11.60 -0.52
C ALA A 75 -0.95 12.98 -0.81
N ARG A 76 -0.11 13.99 -1.07
CA ARG A 76 -0.61 15.32 -1.48
C ARG A 76 -1.24 15.31 -2.88
N GLU A 77 -0.67 14.54 -3.81
CA GLU A 77 -1.09 14.48 -5.22
C GLU A 77 -2.24 13.49 -5.46
N ALA A 78 -2.40 12.49 -4.59
CA ALA A 78 -3.47 11.50 -4.71
C ALA A 78 -4.86 12.16 -4.70
N GLY A 79 -5.74 11.68 -5.58
CA GLY A 79 -7.15 12.05 -5.62
C GLY A 79 -7.92 11.62 -4.37
N VAL A 80 -9.23 11.82 -4.40
CA VAL A 80 -10.13 11.30 -3.35
C VAL A 80 -10.49 9.86 -3.70
N HIS A 81 -10.23 8.93 -2.79
CA HIS A 81 -10.49 7.52 -2.91
C HIS A 81 -11.16 6.97 -1.66
N ASP A 82 -11.81 5.81 -1.76
CA ASP A 82 -12.47 5.16 -0.63
C ASP A 82 -11.46 4.52 0.33
N VAL A 83 -10.40 3.93 -0.24
CA VAL A 83 -9.32 3.28 0.51
C VAL A 83 -7.97 3.78 0.01
N TYR A 84 -7.07 4.08 0.93
CA TYR A 84 -5.66 4.36 0.63
C TYR A 84 -4.79 3.26 1.22
N VAL A 85 -3.95 2.67 0.39
CA VAL A 85 -2.92 1.71 0.78
C VAL A 85 -1.58 2.43 0.84
N LEU A 86 -1.00 2.55 2.02
CA LEU A 86 0.38 2.95 2.21
C LEU A 86 1.25 1.71 2.15
N TRP A 87 1.89 1.46 1.02
CA TRP A 87 2.75 0.29 0.84
C TRP A 87 4.21 0.69 1.06
N ALA A 88 4.74 0.36 2.24
CA ALA A 88 6.09 0.69 2.63
C ALA A 88 7.14 0.04 1.71
N SER A 89 8.22 0.77 1.48
CA SER A 89 9.36 0.32 0.66
C SER A 89 10.63 0.15 1.50
N THR A 90 11.67 -0.38 0.87
CA THR A 90 13.01 -0.50 1.47
C THR A 90 13.81 0.80 1.40
N ASN A 91 13.32 1.82 0.71
CA ASN A 91 14.12 2.98 0.29
C ASN A 91 14.57 3.87 1.44
N ASP A 92 13.77 4.03 2.50
CA ASP A 92 14.22 4.80 3.68
C ASP A 92 15.43 4.14 4.34
N TYR A 93 15.40 2.80 4.50
CA TYR A 93 16.52 2.03 5.02
C TYR A 93 17.73 2.07 4.09
N LYS A 94 17.55 1.79 2.79
CA LYS A 94 18.64 1.78 1.80
C LYS A 94 19.33 3.14 1.64
N ASN A 95 18.59 4.22 1.77
CA ASN A 95 19.10 5.59 1.65
C ASN A 95 19.53 6.19 3.00
N ASN A 96 19.70 5.35 4.02
CA ASN A 96 20.16 5.76 5.34
C ASN A 96 19.33 6.89 5.96
N ARG A 97 18.03 6.92 5.69
CA ARG A 97 17.14 7.89 6.31
C ARG A 97 16.91 7.54 7.76
N ALA A 98 16.85 8.52 8.62
CA ALA A 98 16.52 8.26 10.01
C ALA A 98 15.19 7.52 10.12
N CYS A 99 15.12 6.46 10.93
CA CYS A 99 13.91 5.72 11.16
C CYS A 99 12.87 6.58 11.88
N GLY A 100 13.31 7.27 12.94
CA GLY A 100 12.44 8.04 13.81
C GLY A 100 11.55 7.16 14.68
N SER A 101 10.49 7.75 15.21
CA SER A 101 9.49 7.06 16.01
C SER A 101 8.09 7.62 15.74
N TRP A 102 7.04 6.94 16.22
CA TRP A 102 5.68 7.44 16.13
C TRP A 102 5.47 8.82 16.78
N LYS A 103 6.39 9.23 17.71
CA LYS A 103 6.38 10.53 18.38
C LYS A 103 6.95 11.67 17.52
N ASP A 104 7.53 11.35 16.37
CA ASP A 104 8.16 12.36 15.48
C ASP A 104 7.16 13.31 14.85
N PHE A 105 5.89 13.04 15.01
CA PHE A 105 4.80 13.88 14.59
C PHE A 105 3.81 13.99 15.75
N THR A 106 3.70 15.17 16.34
CA THR A 106 2.65 15.48 17.31
C THR A 106 1.58 16.33 16.64
N GLU A 107 0.35 16.27 17.11
CA GLU A 107 -0.74 17.12 16.60
C GLU A 107 -0.42 18.61 16.67
N GLN A 108 0.53 18.99 17.51
CA GLN A 108 0.96 20.37 17.71
C GLN A 108 1.99 20.86 16.68
N ASP A 109 2.71 19.94 16.03
CA ASP A 109 3.90 20.29 15.22
C ASP A 109 3.56 20.70 13.77
N GLY A 110 2.35 20.49 13.29
CA GLY A 110 1.97 20.76 11.90
C GLY A 110 2.73 19.92 10.85
N LEU A 111 2.36 20.05 9.58
CA LEU A 111 3.00 19.32 8.48
C LEU A 111 4.41 19.82 8.12
N ASP A 112 4.76 21.02 8.56
CA ASP A 112 6.06 21.66 8.28
C ASP A 112 7.13 21.33 9.32
N SER A 113 6.87 20.36 10.22
CA SER A 113 7.83 19.97 11.25
C SER A 113 9.08 19.33 10.63
N LEU A 114 10.25 19.60 11.22
CA LEU A 114 11.55 19.05 10.78
C LEU A 114 11.61 17.53 10.80
N LYS A 115 10.67 16.87 11.46
CA LYS A 115 10.60 15.41 11.60
C LYS A 115 10.10 14.68 10.34
N LEU A 116 9.63 15.41 9.33
CA LEU A 116 9.26 14.87 8.01
C LEU A 116 10.43 14.18 7.29
N THR A 117 11.65 14.37 7.75
CA THR A 117 12.86 13.73 7.22
C THR A 117 13.10 12.32 7.77
N THR A 118 12.26 11.84 8.70
CA THR A 118 12.32 10.46 9.22
C THR A 118 11.25 9.58 8.56
N GLN A 119 11.47 8.26 8.53
CA GLN A 119 10.45 7.33 8.05
C GLN A 119 9.11 7.52 8.80
N CYS A 120 9.17 7.52 10.13
CA CYS A 120 7.98 7.63 10.96
C CYS A 120 7.29 8.98 10.80
N GLY A 121 8.03 10.07 10.75
CA GLY A 121 7.47 11.40 10.47
C GLY A 121 6.77 11.45 9.12
N GLY A 122 7.36 10.83 8.10
CA GLY A 122 6.75 10.70 6.77
C GLY A 122 5.48 9.84 6.77
N ILE A 123 5.45 8.72 7.52
CA ILE A 123 4.23 7.90 7.70
C ILE A 123 3.12 8.74 8.31
N ASN A 124 3.40 9.41 9.41
CA ASN A 124 2.44 10.24 10.13
C ASN A 124 1.88 11.36 9.24
N ALA A 125 2.76 12.01 8.46
CA ALA A 125 2.37 13.05 7.51
C ALA A 125 1.46 12.50 6.39
N CYS A 126 1.72 11.30 5.87
CA CYS A 126 0.85 10.65 4.89
C CYS A 126 -0.54 10.39 5.46
N ILE A 127 -0.62 9.77 6.64
CA ILE A 127 -1.89 9.46 7.30
C ILE A 127 -2.71 10.75 7.49
N ARG A 128 -2.10 11.78 8.05
CA ARG A 128 -2.77 13.05 8.27
C ARG A 128 -3.26 13.68 6.96
N THR A 129 -2.38 13.81 5.96
CA THR A 129 -2.71 14.41 4.67
C THR A 129 -3.90 13.71 4.00
N LEU A 130 -3.94 12.37 4.03
CA LEU A 130 -5.01 11.61 3.41
C LEU A 130 -6.33 11.72 4.19
N GLN A 131 -6.29 11.72 5.52
CA GLN A 131 -7.48 11.91 6.36
C GLN A 131 -8.05 13.33 6.28
N GLU A 132 -7.20 14.35 6.18
CA GLU A 132 -7.65 15.73 5.94
C GLU A 132 -8.34 15.86 4.57
N LYS A 133 -7.82 15.14 3.55
CA LYS A 133 -8.40 15.13 2.20
C LYS A 133 -9.75 14.40 2.14
N ASN A 134 -9.86 13.26 2.79
CA ASN A 134 -11.09 12.48 2.90
C ASN A 134 -11.21 11.83 4.30
N PRO A 135 -11.87 12.50 5.26
CA PRO A 135 -12.01 11.97 6.63
C PRO A 135 -12.79 10.65 6.73
N LYS A 136 -13.52 10.28 5.66
CA LYS A 136 -14.27 9.02 5.61
C LYS A 136 -13.51 7.88 4.97
N ALA A 137 -12.38 8.16 4.30
CA ALA A 137 -11.58 7.13 3.69
C ALA A 137 -10.93 6.23 4.74
N VAL A 138 -10.80 4.96 4.39
CA VAL A 138 -10.02 4.01 5.17
C VAL A 138 -8.56 4.10 4.70
N ILE A 139 -7.64 4.29 5.63
CA ILE A 139 -6.21 4.16 5.37
C ILE A 139 -5.79 2.80 5.91
N VAL A 140 -5.11 2.01 5.08
CA VAL A 140 -4.48 0.75 5.48
C VAL A 140 -2.99 0.80 5.16
N PHE A 141 -2.24 -0.01 5.85
CA PHE A 141 -0.79 -0.04 5.72
C PHE A 141 -0.29 -1.44 5.39
N PHE A 142 0.59 -1.54 4.40
CA PHE A 142 1.34 -2.75 4.11
C PHE A 142 2.80 -2.53 4.53
N THR A 143 3.33 -3.34 5.44
CA THR A 143 4.74 -3.26 5.79
C THR A 143 5.61 -3.51 4.56
N SER A 144 6.86 -3.08 4.61
CA SER A 144 7.82 -3.45 3.57
C SER A 144 7.90 -4.97 3.42
N LEU A 145 8.05 -5.44 2.18
CA LEU A 145 8.36 -6.84 1.91
C LEU A 145 9.80 -7.15 2.31
N ARG A 146 10.09 -8.41 2.63
CA ARG A 146 11.47 -8.87 2.72
C ARG A 146 12.11 -8.80 1.35
N PHE A 147 13.38 -8.52 1.31
CA PHE A 147 14.23 -8.68 0.14
C PHE A 147 15.40 -9.63 0.51
N PHE A 148 16.06 -10.23 -0.46
CA PHE A 148 17.00 -11.33 -0.22
C PHE A 148 18.40 -11.07 -0.76
N GLY A 149 18.63 -9.89 -1.24
CA GLY A 149 19.89 -9.39 -1.75
C GLY A 149 19.68 -8.05 -2.44
N SER A 150 20.77 -7.47 -2.86
CA SER A 150 20.81 -6.40 -3.85
C SER A 150 22.14 -6.47 -4.55
N GLU A 151 22.29 -5.80 -5.68
CA GLU A 151 23.59 -5.69 -6.37
C GLU A 151 24.68 -5.13 -5.45
N ASP A 152 24.30 -4.41 -4.39
CA ASP A 152 25.19 -3.84 -3.37
C ASP A 152 25.50 -4.82 -2.23
N GLY A 153 25.10 -6.11 -2.33
CA GLY A 153 25.38 -7.13 -1.31
C GLY A 153 24.53 -7.03 -0.05
N TRP A 154 23.43 -6.28 -0.10
CA TRP A 154 22.52 -6.09 1.03
C TRP A 154 21.73 -7.36 1.31
N ASN A 155 21.88 -7.90 2.51
CA ASN A 155 21.11 -9.04 2.99
C ASN A 155 20.31 -8.61 4.23
N PRO A 156 18.97 -8.55 4.17
CA PRO A 156 18.15 -8.11 5.30
C PRO A 156 18.13 -9.11 6.47
N PHE A 157 18.64 -10.35 6.23
CA PHE A 157 18.78 -11.36 7.28
C PHE A 157 20.17 -11.34 7.94
N SER A 158 21.11 -10.58 7.40
CA SER A 158 22.36 -10.31 8.09
C SER A 158 22.11 -9.22 9.13
N GLU A 159 22.92 -9.20 10.17
CA GLU A 159 22.98 -8.10 11.14
C GLU A 159 23.52 -6.80 10.51
N VAL A 160 23.27 -6.60 9.20
CA VAL A 160 23.76 -5.43 8.49
C VAL A 160 22.94 -4.22 8.94
N HIS A 161 23.62 -3.33 9.59
CA HIS A 161 23.11 -2.04 9.98
C HIS A 161 23.47 -1.02 8.90
N ASN A 162 22.52 -0.17 8.56
CA ASN A 162 22.78 0.96 7.69
C ASN A 162 23.57 2.06 8.43
N ALA A 163 23.84 3.19 7.79
CA ALA A 163 24.61 4.28 8.40
C ALA A 163 23.93 4.92 9.63
N THR A 164 22.64 4.64 9.87
CA THR A 164 21.95 5.07 11.10
C THR A 164 22.14 4.11 12.27
N GLY A 165 22.82 2.99 12.06
CA GLY A 165 23.03 1.95 13.06
C GLY A 165 21.85 1.00 13.25
N LEU A 166 20.86 1.03 12.36
CA LEU A 166 19.66 0.20 12.41
C LEU A 166 19.66 -0.85 11.29
N ASN A 167 19.06 -2.00 11.55
CA ASN A 167 18.78 -3.00 10.54
C ASN A 167 17.41 -2.78 9.91
N PHE A 168 17.07 -3.55 8.87
CA PHE A 168 15.79 -3.37 8.17
C PHE A 168 14.57 -3.75 9.02
N ALA A 169 14.71 -4.74 9.90
CA ALA A 169 13.61 -5.14 10.78
C ALA A 169 13.26 -4.03 11.79
N ASP A 170 14.22 -3.19 12.21
CA ASP A 170 13.96 -2.03 13.06
C ASP A 170 13.04 -1.01 12.35
N TYR A 171 13.25 -0.78 11.04
CA TYR A 171 12.38 0.07 10.23
C TYR A 171 10.97 -0.50 10.11
N VAL A 172 10.83 -1.82 9.92
CA VAL A 172 9.54 -2.49 9.87
C VAL A 172 8.83 -2.44 11.22
N GLN A 173 9.56 -2.60 12.32
CA GLN A 173 9.00 -2.48 13.66
C GLN A 173 8.44 -1.07 13.91
N ALA A 174 9.18 -0.04 13.51
CA ALA A 174 8.73 1.34 13.61
C ALA A 174 7.48 1.63 12.75
N GLN A 175 7.35 1.01 11.56
CA GLN A 175 6.12 1.08 10.75
C GLN A 175 4.91 0.56 11.54
N LYS A 176 5.06 -0.60 12.22
CA LYS A 176 3.99 -1.19 13.05
C LYS A 176 3.61 -0.29 14.22
N GLU A 177 4.57 0.32 14.87
CA GLU A 177 4.34 1.23 16.00
C GLU A 177 3.61 2.51 15.57
N CYS A 178 3.97 3.09 14.42
CA CYS A 178 3.23 4.22 13.84
C CYS A 178 1.77 3.84 13.57
N CYS A 179 1.53 2.71 12.92
CA CYS A 179 0.18 2.25 12.61
C CYS A 179 -0.64 1.98 13.88
N ALA A 180 -0.04 1.34 14.89
CA ALA A 180 -0.70 1.09 16.16
C ALA A 180 -1.09 2.38 16.88
N HIS A 181 -0.24 3.41 16.83
CA HIS A 181 -0.53 4.72 17.43
C HIS A 181 -1.74 5.41 16.79
N PHE A 182 -1.84 5.37 15.46
CA PHE A 182 -2.93 6.00 14.71
C PHE A 182 -4.16 5.09 14.50
N GLY A 183 -4.15 3.87 14.99
CA GLY A 183 -5.23 2.91 14.76
C GLY A 183 -5.39 2.53 13.28
N VAL A 184 -4.31 2.58 12.50
CA VAL A 184 -4.30 2.20 11.08
C VAL A 184 -4.19 0.68 10.95
N PRO A 185 -5.15 0.01 10.30
CA PRO A 185 -5.06 -1.42 10.01
C PRO A 185 -3.79 -1.74 9.21
N LEU A 186 -3.08 -2.79 9.64
CA LEU A 186 -1.77 -3.13 9.07
C LEU A 186 -1.72 -4.58 8.62
N LEU A 187 -1.27 -4.80 7.39
CA LEU A 187 -0.84 -6.10 6.88
C LEU A 187 0.67 -6.24 7.05
N ASP A 188 1.10 -7.18 7.90
CA ASP A 188 2.53 -7.49 8.09
C ASP A 188 3.05 -8.40 6.96
N GLN A 189 3.28 -7.82 5.79
CA GLN A 189 3.84 -8.56 4.66
C GLN A 189 5.27 -9.05 4.94
N PHE A 190 6.03 -8.33 5.75
CA PHE A 190 7.38 -8.73 6.15
C PHE A 190 7.38 -10.09 6.83
N ALA A 191 6.40 -10.37 7.68
CA ALA A 191 6.28 -11.64 8.36
C ALA A 191 5.54 -12.70 7.53
N MET A 192 4.57 -12.28 6.69
CA MET A 192 3.56 -13.17 6.12
C MET A 192 3.75 -13.52 4.64
N GLN A 193 4.70 -12.92 3.94
CA GLN A 193 4.87 -13.14 2.48
C GLN A 193 5.18 -14.58 2.06
N ALA A 194 5.54 -15.46 3.01
CA ALA A 194 5.86 -16.88 2.78
C ALA A 194 6.97 -17.11 1.74
N VAL A 195 7.89 -16.15 1.63
CA VAL A 195 9.13 -16.24 0.85
C VAL A 195 10.31 -16.18 1.82
N ASN A 196 11.30 -17.00 1.58
CA ASN A 196 12.51 -17.13 2.41
C ASN A 196 13.74 -17.33 1.51
N PRO A 197 14.97 -17.36 2.04
CA PRO A 197 16.17 -17.47 1.21
C PRO A 197 16.25 -18.71 0.32
N ILE A 198 15.51 -19.78 0.65
CA ILE A 198 15.52 -21.05 -0.12
C ILE A 198 14.72 -20.91 -1.41
N ASN A 199 13.60 -20.20 -1.37
CA ASN A 199 12.67 -20.06 -2.50
C ASN A 199 12.66 -18.66 -3.14
N ALA A 200 13.48 -17.73 -2.65
CA ALA A 200 13.50 -16.34 -3.12
C ALA A 200 13.71 -16.23 -4.64
N ALA A 201 14.60 -17.04 -5.23
CA ALA A 201 14.89 -17.00 -6.65
C ALA A 201 13.69 -17.32 -7.57
N VAL A 202 12.61 -17.89 -7.04
CA VAL A 202 11.35 -18.15 -7.77
C VAL A 202 10.49 -16.88 -7.81
N PHE A 203 10.43 -16.14 -6.70
CA PHE A 203 9.47 -15.05 -6.48
C PHE A 203 10.08 -13.66 -6.64
N TYR A 204 11.40 -13.57 -6.77
CA TYR A 204 12.13 -12.33 -6.96
C TYR A 204 12.95 -12.36 -8.25
N LYS A 205 13.12 -11.19 -8.86
CA LYS A 205 14.04 -11.00 -9.99
C LYS A 205 15.49 -11.26 -9.56
N SER A 206 16.41 -11.22 -10.47
CA SER A 206 17.84 -11.50 -10.20
C SER A 206 18.47 -10.58 -9.15
N ASP A 207 17.89 -9.39 -8.94
CA ASP A 207 18.33 -8.47 -7.89
C ASP A 207 17.86 -8.86 -6.48
N LEU A 208 17.02 -9.88 -6.36
CA LEU A 208 16.42 -10.37 -5.12
C LEU A 208 15.72 -9.28 -4.27
N LEU A 209 15.34 -8.20 -4.92
CA LEU A 209 14.63 -7.05 -4.35
C LEU A 209 13.26 -6.86 -4.99
N HIS A 210 13.19 -6.89 -6.34
CA HIS A 210 11.95 -6.74 -7.08
C HIS A 210 11.30 -8.11 -7.33
N MET A 211 9.98 -8.16 -7.21
CA MET A 211 9.24 -9.40 -7.40
C MET A 211 9.06 -9.74 -8.88
N THR A 212 8.97 -11.04 -9.17
CA THR A 212 8.46 -11.58 -10.44
C THR A 212 6.93 -11.52 -10.44
N GLU A 213 6.29 -11.85 -11.58
CA GLU A 213 4.83 -12.02 -11.64
C GLU A 213 4.36 -13.10 -10.66
N GLU A 214 5.09 -14.22 -10.56
CA GLU A 214 4.82 -15.27 -9.57
C GLU A 214 4.94 -14.75 -8.13
N GLY A 215 5.87 -13.84 -7.89
CA GLY A 215 6.01 -13.17 -6.60
C GLY A 215 4.78 -12.35 -6.25
N TYR A 216 4.29 -11.54 -7.18
CA TYR A 216 3.05 -10.79 -6.98
C TYR A 216 1.83 -11.70 -6.85
N ALA A 217 1.70 -12.73 -7.69
CA ALA A 217 0.63 -13.72 -7.58
C ALA A 217 0.65 -14.45 -6.23
N ARG A 218 1.83 -14.61 -5.61
CA ARG A 218 1.98 -15.21 -4.29
C ARG A 218 1.44 -14.35 -3.16
N ILE A 219 1.67 -13.03 -3.21
CA ILE A 219 1.27 -12.12 -2.13
C ILE A 219 -0.13 -11.52 -2.33
N ALA A 220 -0.62 -11.40 -3.56
CA ALA A 220 -1.89 -10.75 -3.85
C ALA A 220 -3.10 -11.39 -3.13
N PRO A 221 -3.25 -12.72 -3.00
CA PRO A 221 -4.35 -13.30 -2.23
C PRO A 221 -4.37 -12.86 -0.76
N LEU A 222 -3.20 -12.74 -0.14
CA LEU A 222 -3.08 -12.24 1.23
C LEU A 222 -3.52 -10.78 1.34
N GLN A 223 -3.16 -9.97 0.36
CA GLN A 223 -3.55 -8.56 0.27
C GLN A 223 -5.06 -8.42 0.03
N VAL A 224 -5.64 -9.23 -0.86
CA VAL A 224 -7.09 -9.27 -1.14
C VAL A 224 -7.88 -9.60 0.12
N GLU A 225 -7.54 -10.67 0.83
CA GLU A 225 -8.24 -11.05 2.05
C GLU A 225 -8.14 -9.98 3.15
N PHE A 226 -7.00 -9.30 3.25
CA PHE A 226 -6.84 -8.19 4.16
C PHE A 226 -7.67 -6.96 3.76
N LEU A 227 -7.76 -6.64 2.47
CA LEU A 227 -8.50 -5.48 1.95
C LEU A 227 -10.02 -5.67 1.95
N ARG A 228 -10.49 -6.91 1.78
CA ARG A 228 -11.92 -7.26 1.63
C ARG A 228 -12.86 -6.59 2.65
N PRO A 229 -12.56 -6.57 3.96
CA PRO A 229 -13.44 -5.93 4.95
C PRO A 229 -13.60 -4.41 4.78
N PHE A 230 -12.68 -3.75 4.10
CA PHE A 230 -12.68 -2.29 3.92
C PHE A 230 -13.38 -1.85 2.63
N ILE A 231 -13.73 -2.80 1.77
CA ILE A 231 -14.39 -2.56 0.48
C ILE A 231 -15.91 -2.77 0.57
N GLN A 232 -16.41 -3.42 1.59
CA GLN A 232 -17.85 -3.72 1.79
C GLN A 232 -18.67 -2.46 2.08
#